data_6951d2cb811af322d1e09916ca256f93
#
_entry.id   6951d2cb811af322d1e09916ca256f93
#
_cell.length_a   1.000
_cell.length_b   1.000
_cell.length_c   1.000
_cell.angle_alpha   90.00
_cell.angle_beta   90.00
_cell.angle_gamma   90.00
#
_symmetry.space_group_name_H-M   'P 1'
#
loop_
_entity.id
_entity.type
_entity.pdbx_description
1 polymer ?
#
loop_
_entity_poly.entity_id
_entity_poly.type
_entity_poly.pdbx_seq_one_letter_code
_entity_poly.pdbx_strand_id
1 'polypeptide(L)'
;IATAINGVIRDPRDFGERIVIKFPKKFTVDDSMIIPPSEKPEEVTIMRGPNIKPLPKKEPLPDTLKGDVLLKVGDNITTDHIMPAGAKVLPLRSNIPAISEFVFEKVDKEFVKRAKEKGGGFLIGGTNYGQGSSREHAALAPMYLGVKAVVAKSFARIHRANLVNFGILPLTFENESDYNVFDQGDTIELPDIKNKLNSSSRIIVNNLTKNKEIKA
;
A
#
# COMPACT_ATOMS: atom_id res chain seq x y z
N ILE A 1 15.82 4.52 -30.47
CA ILE A 1 16.99 4.89 -31.29
C ILE A 1 16.65 4.76 -32.78
N ALA A 2 16.19 3.58 -33.26
CA ALA A 2 15.84 3.36 -34.66
C ALA A 2 14.87 4.44 -35.20
N THR A 3 13.79 4.71 -34.47
CA THR A 3 12.81 5.74 -34.78
C THR A 3 13.42 7.15 -34.78
N ALA A 4 14.29 7.45 -33.81
CA ALA A 4 14.94 8.77 -33.72
C ALA A 4 15.87 9.07 -34.90
N ILE A 5 16.59 8.04 -35.39
CA ILE A 5 17.51 8.17 -36.52
C ILE A 5 16.73 8.38 -37.83
N ASN A 6 15.56 7.73 -37.99
CA ASN A 6 14.84 7.74 -39.27
C ASN A 6 13.64 8.71 -39.29
N GLY A 7 13.26 9.32 -38.17
CA GLY A 7 12.10 10.20 -38.08
C GLY A 7 10.73 9.51 -38.19
N VAL A 8 10.70 8.17 -38.34
CA VAL A 8 9.48 7.35 -38.46
C VAL A 8 9.64 6.09 -37.59
N ILE A 9 8.51 5.50 -37.18
CA ILE A 9 8.53 4.23 -36.44
C ILE A 9 9.12 3.16 -37.36
N ARG A 10 10.19 2.49 -36.88
CA ARG A 10 10.90 1.50 -37.66
C ARG A 10 11.34 0.32 -36.80
N ASP A 11 11.33 -0.88 -37.40
CA ASP A 11 11.84 -2.08 -36.76
C ASP A 11 13.40 -1.98 -36.66
N PRO A 12 13.98 -2.15 -35.46
CA PRO A 12 15.44 -2.13 -35.30
C PRO A 12 16.16 -3.24 -36.08
N ARG A 13 15.48 -4.31 -36.46
CA ARG A 13 16.03 -5.40 -37.28
C ARG A 13 16.29 -4.99 -38.74
N ASP A 14 15.66 -3.92 -39.21
CA ASP A 14 15.86 -3.38 -40.58
C ASP A 14 17.22 -2.65 -40.74
N PHE A 15 17.98 -2.46 -39.65
CA PHE A 15 19.28 -1.77 -39.67
C PHE A 15 20.48 -2.68 -39.97
N GLY A 16 20.25 -3.88 -40.44
CA GLY A 16 21.30 -4.83 -40.82
C GLY A 16 21.63 -5.83 -39.71
N GLU A 17 22.84 -6.34 -39.71
CA GLU A 17 23.25 -7.39 -38.79
C GLU A 17 23.27 -6.90 -37.33
N ARG A 18 22.92 -7.82 -36.42
CA ARG A 18 22.98 -7.55 -34.99
C ARG A 18 24.40 -7.23 -34.55
N ILE A 19 24.58 -6.06 -33.93
CA ILE A 19 25.86 -5.68 -33.35
C ILE A 19 26.16 -6.63 -32.18
N VAL A 20 27.30 -7.35 -32.31
CA VAL A 20 27.79 -8.19 -31.20
C VAL A 20 28.63 -7.32 -30.28
N ILE A 21 28.09 -7.08 -29.08
CA ILE A 21 28.80 -6.33 -28.05
C ILE A 21 29.80 -7.25 -27.38
N LYS A 22 31.09 -6.91 -27.52
CA LYS A 22 32.18 -7.60 -26.78
C LYS A 22 32.45 -6.83 -25.50
N PHE A 23 32.12 -7.42 -24.36
CA PHE A 23 32.50 -6.85 -23.08
C PHE A 23 34.00 -6.90 -22.85
N PRO A 24 34.61 -5.87 -22.25
CA PRO A 24 36.02 -5.92 -21.87
C PRO A 24 36.25 -7.03 -20.82
N LYS A 25 37.43 -7.65 -20.84
CA LYS A 25 37.79 -8.65 -19.84
C LYS A 25 37.87 -8.11 -18.42
N LYS A 26 38.09 -6.81 -18.27
CA LYS A 26 38.14 -6.10 -16.99
C LYS A 26 37.56 -4.71 -17.18
N PHE A 27 36.65 -4.32 -16.30
CA PHE A 27 36.16 -2.94 -16.24
C PHE A 27 37.12 -2.09 -15.40
N THR A 28 37.32 -0.84 -15.78
CA THR A 28 37.96 0.13 -14.89
C THR A 28 36.96 0.47 -13.79
N VAL A 29 37.33 0.18 -12.56
CA VAL A 29 36.53 0.51 -11.36
C VAL A 29 37.28 1.61 -10.62
N ASP A 30 36.59 2.70 -10.33
CA ASP A 30 37.09 3.80 -9.52
C ASP A 30 36.20 3.95 -8.29
N ASP A 31 36.68 3.49 -7.16
CA ASP A 31 35.97 3.51 -5.89
C ASP A 31 36.31 4.73 -5.04
N SER A 32 37.08 5.70 -5.58
CA SER A 32 37.57 6.87 -4.82
C SER A 32 36.48 7.72 -4.21
N MET A 33 35.26 7.68 -4.78
CA MET A 33 34.10 8.40 -4.25
C MET A 33 33.24 7.58 -3.26
N ILE A 34 33.58 6.32 -3.02
CA ILE A 34 32.87 5.49 -2.04
C ILE A 34 33.46 5.79 -0.67
N ILE A 35 32.62 6.33 0.21
CA ILE A 35 32.98 6.54 1.61
C ILE A 35 32.76 5.22 2.35
N PRO A 36 33.81 4.55 2.86
CA PRO A 36 33.66 3.33 3.61
C PRO A 36 32.93 3.57 4.94
N PRO A 37 32.33 2.51 5.55
CA PRO A 37 31.80 2.60 6.91
C PRO A 37 32.86 3.11 7.89
N SER A 38 32.43 3.84 8.94
CA SER A 38 33.33 4.28 9.99
C SER A 38 33.98 3.09 10.71
N GLU A 39 35.26 3.20 11.03
CA GLU A 39 35.95 2.21 11.87
C GLU A 39 35.41 2.19 13.30
N LYS A 40 34.73 3.27 13.71
CA LYS A 40 34.09 3.45 15.02
C LYS A 40 32.60 3.79 14.86
N PRO A 41 31.78 2.79 14.54
CA PRO A 41 30.36 3.02 14.28
C PRO A 41 29.57 3.58 15.48
N GLU A 42 30.05 3.33 16.70
CA GLU A 42 29.48 3.84 17.95
C GLU A 42 29.62 5.37 18.10
N GLU A 43 30.61 5.98 17.46
CA GLU A 43 30.85 7.43 17.48
C GLU A 43 30.02 8.16 16.40
N VAL A 44 29.37 7.43 15.50
CA VAL A 44 28.61 8.01 14.39
C VAL A 44 27.26 8.53 14.85
N THR A 45 27.05 9.84 14.76
CA THR A 45 25.77 10.47 15.01
C THR A 45 24.93 10.53 13.73
N ILE A 46 23.74 9.97 13.78
CA ILE A 46 22.80 10.00 12.64
C ILE A 46 22.14 11.38 12.57
N MET A 47 22.46 12.13 11.53
CA MET A 47 21.81 13.41 11.23
C MET A 47 20.55 13.19 10.38
N ARG A 48 19.39 13.61 10.89
CA ARG A 48 18.11 13.52 10.17
C ARG A 48 17.58 14.90 9.87
N GLY A 49 17.11 15.10 8.64
CA GLY A 49 16.38 16.31 8.26
C GLY A 49 15.04 16.44 9.01
N PRO A 50 14.41 17.62 9.03
CA PRO A 50 13.21 17.90 9.82
C PRO A 50 12.00 17.04 9.42
N ASN A 51 11.93 16.62 8.17
CA ASN A 51 10.85 15.77 7.62
C ASN A 51 11.13 14.26 7.75
N ILE A 52 12.25 13.86 8.36
CA ILE A 52 12.55 12.44 8.57
C ILE A 52 12.11 12.08 9.99
N LYS A 53 11.04 11.30 10.09
CA LYS A 53 10.50 10.81 11.37
C LYS A 53 10.72 9.30 11.49
N PRO A 54 10.79 8.74 12.70
CA PRO A 54 10.82 7.31 12.89
C PRO A 54 9.65 6.63 12.20
N LEU A 55 9.91 5.46 11.59
CA LEU A 55 8.85 4.65 10.97
C LEU A 55 7.88 4.16 12.06
N PRO A 56 6.57 4.43 11.94
CA PRO A 56 5.59 3.91 12.88
C PRO A 56 5.53 2.38 12.76
N LYS A 57 5.50 1.71 13.91
CA LYS A 57 5.33 0.25 13.98
C LYS A 57 3.90 -0.05 14.36
N LYS A 58 3.33 -1.07 13.74
CA LYS A 58 2.02 -1.59 14.12
C LYS A 58 2.16 -2.58 15.27
N GLU A 59 1.21 -2.55 16.19
CA GLU A 59 1.11 -3.55 17.24
C GLU A 59 0.81 -4.93 16.67
N PRO A 60 1.17 -6.01 17.38
CA PRO A 60 0.83 -7.37 16.96
C PRO A 60 -0.67 -7.54 16.71
N LEU A 61 -0.99 -8.43 15.76
CA LEU A 61 -2.38 -8.73 15.43
C LEU A 61 -3.13 -9.22 16.69
N PRO A 62 -4.25 -8.61 17.10
CA PRO A 62 -5.07 -9.11 18.22
C PRO A 62 -5.84 -10.37 17.79
N ASP A 63 -6.46 -11.07 18.76
CA ASP A 63 -7.25 -12.27 18.48
C ASP A 63 -8.54 -11.95 17.73
N THR A 64 -9.11 -10.79 17.98
CA THR A 64 -10.32 -10.29 17.30
C THR A 64 -10.07 -8.89 16.78
N LEU A 65 -10.41 -8.65 15.51
CA LEU A 65 -10.46 -7.31 14.93
C LEU A 65 -11.90 -6.81 14.97
N LYS A 66 -12.11 -5.63 15.55
CA LYS A 66 -13.41 -4.97 15.59
C LYS A 66 -13.27 -3.48 15.30
N GLY A 67 -14.25 -2.90 14.62
CA GLY A 67 -14.29 -1.46 14.29
C GLY A 67 -15.32 -1.16 13.23
N ASP A 68 -15.38 0.11 12.85
CA ASP A 68 -16.34 0.59 11.86
C ASP A 68 -15.78 0.54 10.44
N VAL A 69 -16.67 0.45 9.46
CA VAL A 69 -16.35 0.71 8.04
C VAL A 69 -16.08 2.20 7.89
N LEU A 70 -14.82 2.56 7.79
CA LEU A 70 -14.38 3.95 7.64
C LEU A 70 -14.74 4.53 6.28
N LEU A 71 -14.68 3.68 5.24
CA LEU A 71 -14.95 4.11 3.87
C LEU A 71 -15.34 2.90 3.03
N LYS A 72 -16.38 3.05 2.21
CA LYS A 72 -16.75 2.13 1.14
C LYS A 72 -16.49 2.79 -0.20
N VAL A 73 -15.71 2.14 -1.06
CA VAL A 73 -15.30 2.65 -2.38
C VAL A 73 -15.62 1.65 -3.48
N GLY A 74 -15.85 2.16 -4.67
CA GLY A 74 -16.16 1.35 -5.85
C GLY A 74 -14.95 0.63 -6.45
N ASP A 75 -15.09 0.26 -7.72
CA ASP A 75 -14.07 -0.44 -8.49
C ASP A 75 -12.91 0.50 -8.90
N ASN A 76 -11.76 -0.11 -9.20
CA ASN A 76 -10.58 0.56 -9.75
C ASN A 76 -10.03 1.72 -8.90
N ILE A 77 -10.10 1.59 -7.59
CA ILE A 77 -9.43 2.53 -6.69
C ILE A 77 -7.92 2.41 -6.90
N THR A 78 -7.31 3.52 -7.29
CA THR A 78 -5.87 3.59 -7.56
C THR A 78 -5.08 3.93 -6.28
N THR A 79 -3.79 3.63 -6.31
CA THR A 79 -2.87 4.12 -5.25
C THR A 79 -2.83 5.64 -5.15
N ASP A 80 -3.16 6.37 -6.23
CA ASP A 80 -3.32 7.85 -6.21
C ASP A 80 -4.61 8.31 -5.53
N HIS A 81 -5.67 7.51 -5.58
CA HIS A 81 -6.89 7.76 -4.81
C HIS A 81 -6.63 7.56 -3.32
N ILE A 82 -5.88 6.52 -2.95
CA ILE A 82 -5.57 6.18 -1.55
C ILE A 82 -4.56 7.18 -0.97
N MET A 83 -3.45 7.40 -1.68
CA MET A 83 -2.36 8.27 -1.25
C MET A 83 -1.91 9.14 -2.42
N PRO A 84 -2.41 10.38 -2.52
CA PRO A 84 -2.05 11.27 -3.61
C PRO A 84 -0.54 11.50 -3.72
N ALA A 85 -0.07 11.70 -4.95
CA ALA A 85 1.27 12.19 -5.22
C ALA A 85 1.19 13.63 -5.74
N GLY A 86 2.14 14.45 -5.36
CA GLY A 86 2.24 15.83 -5.82
C GLY A 86 3.24 16.62 -4.99
N ALA A 87 3.49 17.85 -5.40
CA ALA A 87 4.50 18.71 -4.78
C ALA A 87 4.28 18.94 -3.27
N LYS A 88 3.03 18.90 -2.80
CA LYS A 88 2.70 19.02 -1.36
C LYS A 88 2.98 17.74 -0.58
N VAL A 89 2.80 16.59 -1.19
CA VAL A 89 2.77 15.28 -0.50
C VAL A 89 4.14 14.61 -0.54
N LEU A 90 4.80 14.61 -1.71
CA LEU A 90 6.08 13.93 -1.90
C LEU A 90 7.20 14.34 -0.92
N PRO A 91 7.35 15.61 -0.51
CA PRO A 91 8.34 15.98 0.49
C PRO A 91 8.11 15.35 1.88
N LEU A 92 6.89 14.86 2.16
CA LEU A 92 6.50 14.27 3.44
C LEU A 92 6.67 12.76 3.51
N ARG A 93 7.17 12.10 2.45
CA ARG A 93 7.22 10.62 2.38
C ARG A 93 8.02 9.94 3.51
N SER A 94 8.94 10.64 4.13
CA SER A 94 9.67 10.16 5.31
C SER A 94 9.07 10.64 6.64
N ASN A 95 7.87 11.25 6.59
CA ASN A 95 7.12 11.72 7.75
C ASN A 95 5.69 11.16 7.67
N ILE A 96 5.53 9.91 8.10
CA ILE A 96 4.25 9.20 7.98
C ILE A 96 3.11 9.89 8.71
N PRO A 97 3.28 10.43 9.93
CA PRO A 97 2.25 11.25 10.56
C PRO A 97 1.74 12.38 9.66
N ALA A 98 2.65 13.15 9.06
CA ALA A 98 2.27 14.29 8.23
C ALA A 98 1.65 13.86 6.88
N ILE A 99 2.21 12.83 6.22
CA ILE A 99 1.68 12.37 4.94
C ILE A 99 0.31 11.69 5.08
N SER A 100 0.02 11.08 6.24
CA SER A 100 -1.25 10.41 6.50
C SER A 100 -2.46 11.35 6.47
N GLU A 101 -2.25 12.66 6.66
CA GLU A 101 -3.31 13.67 6.55
C GLU A 101 -3.91 13.78 5.13
N PHE A 102 -3.25 13.22 4.13
CA PHE A 102 -3.69 13.24 2.73
C PHE A 102 -4.36 11.93 2.26
N VAL A 103 -4.50 10.95 3.17
CA VAL A 103 -5.12 9.65 2.81
C VAL A 103 -6.55 9.85 2.36
N PHE A 104 -6.88 9.36 1.16
CA PHE A 104 -8.17 9.49 0.50
C PHE A 104 -8.66 10.94 0.25
N GLU A 105 -7.80 11.95 0.35
CA GLU A 105 -8.18 13.37 0.18
C GLU A 105 -8.99 13.63 -1.11
N LYS A 106 -8.69 12.90 -2.19
CA LYS A 106 -9.40 13.02 -3.49
C LYS A 106 -10.72 12.27 -3.55
N VAL A 107 -10.98 11.37 -2.62
CA VAL A 107 -12.18 10.50 -2.59
C VAL A 107 -13.14 10.95 -1.51
N ASP A 108 -12.61 11.20 -0.31
CA ASP A 108 -13.39 11.59 0.86
C ASP A 108 -12.52 12.42 1.81
N LYS A 109 -12.73 13.70 1.83
CA LYS A 109 -11.97 14.67 2.65
C LYS A 109 -12.14 14.46 4.15
N GLU A 110 -13.24 13.83 4.58
CA GLU A 110 -13.51 13.55 5.99
C GLU A 110 -12.91 12.23 6.48
N PHE A 111 -12.27 11.45 5.57
CA PHE A 111 -11.73 10.14 5.90
C PHE A 111 -10.74 10.18 7.07
N VAL A 112 -9.75 11.05 7.01
CA VAL A 112 -8.70 11.14 8.04
C VAL A 112 -9.28 11.50 9.39
N LYS A 113 -10.18 12.49 9.43
CA LYS A 113 -10.89 12.88 10.65
C LYS A 113 -11.66 11.70 11.23
N ARG A 114 -12.46 11.04 10.41
CA ARG A 114 -13.25 9.86 10.82
C ARG A 114 -12.38 8.72 11.32
N ALA A 115 -11.27 8.42 10.64
CA ALA A 115 -10.33 7.39 11.05
C ALA A 115 -9.73 7.67 12.44
N LYS A 116 -9.35 8.92 12.70
CA LYS A 116 -8.82 9.35 14.01
C LYS A 116 -9.87 9.27 15.11
N GLU A 117 -11.08 9.79 14.87
CA GLU A 117 -12.21 9.78 15.83
C GLU A 117 -12.62 8.35 16.20
N LYS A 118 -12.59 7.42 15.25
CA LYS A 118 -12.96 6.01 15.45
C LYS A 118 -11.79 5.12 15.94
N GLY A 119 -10.58 5.65 16.02
CA GLY A 119 -9.38 4.86 16.35
C GLY A 119 -9.05 3.78 15.33
N GLY A 120 -9.33 4.06 14.05
CA GLY A 120 -9.15 3.14 12.94
C GLY A 120 -10.40 2.30 12.64
N GLY A 121 -10.25 1.34 11.70
CA GLY A 121 -11.37 0.49 11.26
C GLY A 121 -11.10 -0.25 9.97
N PHE A 122 -12.14 -0.42 9.16
CA PHE A 122 -12.13 -1.22 7.95
C PHE A 122 -12.40 -0.40 6.70
N LEU A 123 -11.88 -0.88 5.57
CA LEU A 123 -12.20 -0.36 4.25
C LEU A 123 -12.92 -1.43 3.44
N ILE A 124 -13.93 -1.03 2.69
CA ILE A 124 -14.64 -1.89 1.74
C ILE A 124 -14.33 -1.40 0.34
N GLY A 125 -13.80 -2.28 -0.51
CA GLY A 125 -13.41 -1.97 -1.88
C GLY A 125 -14.13 -2.80 -2.93
N GLY A 126 -14.21 -2.25 -4.13
CA GLY A 126 -14.67 -2.97 -5.32
C GLY A 126 -13.57 -3.81 -5.97
N THR A 127 -13.68 -4.01 -7.26
CA THR A 127 -12.73 -4.77 -8.08
C THR A 127 -11.43 -3.99 -8.28
N ASN A 128 -10.29 -4.70 -8.33
CA ASN A 128 -8.97 -4.17 -8.65
C ASN A 128 -8.54 -3.01 -7.71
N TYR A 129 -8.76 -3.19 -6.41
CA TYR A 129 -8.39 -2.20 -5.39
C TYR A 129 -6.88 -2.02 -5.31
N GLY A 130 -6.43 -0.76 -5.32
CA GLY A 130 -5.02 -0.39 -5.19
C GLY A 130 -4.20 -0.50 -6.49
N GLN A 131 -4.85 -0.45 -7.66
CA GLN A 131 -4.16 -0.45 -8.94
C GLN A 131 -3.25 0.78 -9.13
N GLY A 132 -2.34 0.69 -10.09
CA GLY A 132 -1.46 1.79 -10.48
C GLY A 132 -0.03 1.64 -9.94
N SER A 133 0.57 2.75 -9.53
CA SER A 133 1.96 2.78 -9.08
C SER A 133 2.18 1.96 -7.80
N SER A 134 3.32 1.28 -7.69
CA SER A 134 3.70 0.48 -6.51
C SER A 134 4.10 1.38 -5.32
N ARG A 135 3.14 2.09 -4.74
CA ARG A 135 3.37 2.98 -3.60
C ARG A 135 3.04 2.28 -2.29
N GLU A 136 4.06 1.99 -1.52
CA GLU A 136 3.91 1.47 -0.16
C GLU A 136 3.17 2.44 0.77
N HIS A 137 3.30 3.76 0.56
CA HIS A 137 2.57 4.77 1.33
C HIS A 137 1.04 4.61 1.24
N ALA A 138 0.53 4.03 0.15
CA ALA A 138 -0.89 3.70 0.03
C ALA A 138 -1.35 2.56 0.97
N ALA A 139 -0.42 1.89 1.63
CA ALA A 139 -0.70 0.95 2.72
C ALA A 139 -0.18 1.49 4.07
N LEU A 140 1.04 2.05 4.08
CA LEU A 140 1.68 2.54 5.30
C LEU A 140 0.92 3.71 5.96
N ALA A 141 0.42 4.68 5.18
CA ALA A 141 -0.33 5.80 5.72
C ALA A 141 -1.73 5.40 6.26
N PRO A 142 -2.53 4.57 5.56
CA PRO A 142 -3.73 3.97 6.14
C PRO A 142 -3.45 3.14 7.40
N MET A 143 -2.36 2.37 7.44
CA MET A 143 -1.95 1.63 8.64
C MET A 143 -1.75 2.57 9.82
N TYR A 144 -1.06 3.69 9.61
CA TYR A 144 -0.84 4.70 10.66
C TYR A 144 -2.16 5.28 11.18
N LEU A 145 -3.16 5.46 10.32
CA LEU A 145 -4.51 5.89 10.69
C LEU A 145 -5.37 4.78 11.32
N GLY A 146 -4.78 3.60 11.59
CA GLY A 146 -5.46 2.51 12.28
C GLY A 146 -6.32 1.63 11.37
N VAL A 147 -6.14 1.66 10.05
CA VAL A 147 -6.81 0.69 9.17
C VAL A 147 -6.36 -0.72 9.52
N LYS A 148 -7.33 -1.61 9.77
CA LYS A 148 -7.13 -2.98 10.27
C LYS A 148 -7.16 -4.00 9.15
N ALA A 149 -8.14 -3.87 8.26
CA ALA A 149 -8.27 -4.72 7.07
C ALA A 149 -8.94 -3.95 5.94
N VAL A 150 -8.72 -4.44 4.73
CA VAL A 150 -9.46 -4.06 3.53
C VAL A 150 -10.17 -5.30 3.03
N VAL A 151 -11.49 -5.24 2.87
CA VAL A 151 -12.29 -6.29 2.25
C VAL A 151 -12.72 -5.81 0.88
N ALA A 152 -12.31 -6.50 -0.18
CA ALA A 152 -12.55 -6.04 -1.55
C ALA A 152 -12.96 -7.20 -2.47
N LYS A 153 -13.56 -6.89 -3.62
CA LYS A 153 -13.86 -7.90 -4.64
C LYS A 153 -12.56 -8.49 -5.22
N SER A 154 -11.56 -7.64 -5.46
CA SER A 154 -10.22 -8.09 -5.86
C SER A 154 -9.18 -7.00 -5.61
N PHE A 155 -7.89 -7.36 -5.62
CA PHE A 155 -6.76 -6.47 -5.37
C PHE A 155 -5.79 -6.45 -6.53
N ALA A 156 -5.17 -5.29 -6.75
CA ALA A 156 -3.94 -5.21 -7.52
C ALA A 156 -2.82 -5.92 -6.75
N ARG A 157 -2.07 -6.80 -7.44
CA ARG A 157 -1.10 -7.72 -6.84
C ARG A 157 -0.08 -7.05 -5.90
N ILE A 158 0.55 -5.97 -6.37
CA ILE A 158 1.59 -5.27 -5.58
C ILE A 158 0.95 -4.61 -4.34
N HIS A 159 -0.21 -4.00 -4.50
CA HIS A 159 -0.88 -3.34 -3.37
C HIS A 159 -1.31 -4.33 -2.28
N ARG A 160 -1.80 -5.51 -2.68
CA ARG A 160 -2.10 -6.61 -1.76
C ARG A 160 -0.88 -7.00 -0.92
N ALA A 161 0.29 -7.13 -1.57
CA ALA A 161 1.54 -7.42 -0.87
C ALA A 161 1.94 -6.28 0.09
N ASN A 162 1.77 -5.02 -0.32
CA ASN A 162 2.04 -3.88 0.54
C ASN A 162 1.12 -3.84 1.78
N LEU A 163 -0.17 -4.14 1.62
CA LEU A 163 -1.09 -4.23 2.76
C LEU A 163 -0.59 -5.26 3.79
N VAL A 164 -0.21 -6.47 3.33
CA VAL A 164 0.36 -7.52 4.20
C VAL A 164 1.63 -7.04 4.89
N ASN A 165 2.56 -6.43 4.15
CA ASN A 165 3.83 -5.95 4.68
C ASN A 165 3.66 -4.91 5.80
N PHE A 166 2.60 -4.12 5.75
CA PHE A 166 2.29 -3.13 6.79
C PHE A 166 1.22 -3.60 7.77
N GLY A 167 0.90 -4.90 7.78
CA GLY A 167 0.00 -5.51 8.76
C GLY A 167 -1.47 -5.12 8.61
N ILE A 168 -1.91 -4.75 7.40
CA ILE A 168 -3.32 -4.60 7.04
C ILE A 168 -3.76 -5.89 6.36
N LEU A 169 -4.84 -6.51 6.82
CA LEU A 169 -5.35 -7.74 6.22
C LEU A 169 -6.07 -7.44 4.90
N PRO A 170 -5.60 -7.98 3.76
CA PRO A 170 -6.33 -7.92 2.49
C PRO A 170 -7.22 -9.15 2.35
N LEU A 171 -8.52 -8.98 2.52
CA LEU A 171 -9.53 -10.03 2.41
C LEU A 171 -10.32 -9.87 1.12
N THR A 172 -10.58 -10.99 0.42
CA THR A 172 -11.35 -11.00 -0.82
C THR A 172 -12.69 -11.66 -0.57
N PHE A 173 -13.80 -10.99 -0.96
CA PHE A 173 -15.12 -11.58 -0.85
C PHE A 173 -15.19 -12.94 -1.55
N GLU A 174 -15.73 -13.96 -0.90
CA GLU A 174 -16.00 -15.28 -1.54
C GLU A 174 -17.07 -15.10 -2.63
N ASN A 175 -18.09 -14.28 -2.35
CA ASN A 175 -19.09 -13.87 -3.34
C ASN A 175 -19.02 -12.36 -3.53
N GLU A 176 -18.81 -11.88 -4.74
CA GLU A 176 -18.68 -10.43 -5.02
C GLU A 176 -19.96 -9.64 -4.65
N SER A 177 -21.13 -10.29 -4.66
CA SER A 177 -22.40 -9.68 -4.22
C SER A 177 -22.40 -9.27 -2.76
N ASP A 178 -21.54 -9.90 -1.92
CA ASP A 178 -21.45 -9.60 -0.50
C ASP A 178 -20.88 -8.20 -0.23
N TYR A 179 -20.23 -7.59 -1.23
CA TYR A 179 -19.89 -6.17 -1.21
C TYR A 179 -21.09 -5.28 -0.86
N ASN A 180 -22.30 -5.65 -1.32
CA ASN A 180 -23.51 -4.87 -1.09
C ASN A 180 -24.06 -5.01 0.34
N VAL A 181 -23.55 -5.96 1.12
CA VAL A 181 -23.94 -6.13 2.54
C VAL A 181 -23.40 -5.00 3.41
N PHE A 182 -22.31 -4.36 3.02
CA PHE A 182 -21.63 -3.36 3.82
C PHE A 182 -21.95 -1.95 3.39
N ASP A 183 -22.12 -1.07 4.38
CA ASP A 183 -22.17 0.37 4.18
C ASP A 183 -21.15 1.08 5.08
N GLN A 184 -20.79 2.30 4.71
CA GLN A 184 -19.93 3.14 5.55
C GLN A 184 -20.63 3.41 6.89
N GLY A 185 -19.92 3.23 7.98
CA GLY A 185 -20.43 3.33 9.34
C GLY A 185 -20.90 2.02 9.95
N ASP A 186 -21.06 0.94 9.18
CA ASP A 186 -21.35 -0.38 9.74
C ASP A 186 -20.22 -0.83 10.68
N THR A 187 -20.56 -1.48 11.77
CA THR A 187 -19.59 -2.09 12.67
C THR A 187 -19.29 -3.53 12.24
N ILE A 188 -18.00 -3.82 12.05
CA ILE A 188 -17.50 -5.13 11.62
C ILE A 188 -16.69 -5.80 12.72
N GLU A 189 -16.77 -7.11 12.78
CA GLU A 189 -15.95 -7.96 13.64
C GLU A 189 -15.40 -9.17 12.87
N LEU A 190 -14.10 -9.43 13.04
CA LEU A 190 -13.41 -10.63 12.58
C LEU A 190 -12.94 -11.40 13.81
N PRO A 191 -13.69 -12.43 14.26
CA PRO A 191 -13.35 -13.19 15.46
C PRO A 191 -12.23 -14.19 15.19
N ASP A 192 -11.44 -14.50 16.22
CA ASP A 192 -10.42 -15.56 16.22
C ASP A 192 -9.44 -15.48 15.03
N ILE A 193 -9.09 -14.27 14.64
CA ILE A 193 -8.37 -14.02 13.37
C ILE A 193 -6.99 -14.68 13.35
N LYS A 194 -6.26 -14.74 14.48
CA LYS A 194 -4.95 -15.39 14.53
C LYS A 194 -5.00 -16.87 14.20
N ASN A 195 -5.95 -17.60 14.81
CA ASN A 195 -6.10 -19.04 14.58
C ASN A 195 -6.62 -19.29 13.16
N LYS A 196 -7.54 -18.47 12.67
CA LYS A 196 -8.09 -18.57 11.32
C LYS A 196 -7.04 -18.37 10.24
N LEU A 197 -6.17 -17.38 10.36
CA LEU A 197 -5.06 -17.16 9.41
C LEU A 197 -4.06 -18.33 9.35
N ASN A 198 -3.90 -19.07 10.46
CA ASN A 198 -3.01 -20.22 10.51
C ASN A 198 -3.66 -21.53 10.02
N SER A 199 -4.98 -21.65 10.09
CA SER A 199 -5.71 -22.91 9.87
C SER A 199 -6.63 -22.91 8.65
N SER A 200 -6.95 -21.75 8.10
CA SER A 200 -7.93 -21.63 7.02
C SER A 200 -7.56 -20.50 6.05
N SER A 201 -7.95 -20.68 4.79
CA SER A 201 -7.93 -19.59 3.78
C SER A 201 -9.22 -18.76 3.80
N ARG A 202 -10.17 -19.08 4.66
CA ARG A 202 -11.48 -18.41 4.75
C ARG A 202 -11.63 -17.76 6.11
N ILE A 203 -11.98 -16.48 6.09
CA ILE A 203 -12.20 -15.64 7.25
C ILE A 203 -13.67 -15.26 7.33
N ILE A 204 -14.25 -15.38 8.52
CA ILE A 204 -15.60 -14.89 8.78
C ILE A 204 -15.54 -13.40 9.08
N VAL A 205 -16.36 -12.63 8.37
CA VAL A 205 -16.54 -11.20 8.55
C VAL A 205 -17.99 -10.94 8.98
N ASN A 206 -18.18 -10.58 10.23
CA ASN A 206 -19.48 -10.28 10.80
C ASN A 206 -19.80 -8.80 10.64
N ASN A 207 -20.85 -8.47 9.90
CA ASN A 207 -21.45 -7.15 9.95
C ASN A 207 -22.46 -7.10 11.13
N LEU A 208 -22.02 -6.55 12.24
CA LEU A 208 -22.80 -6.50 13.47
C LEU A 208 -24.00 -5.54 13.36
N THR A 209 -23.87 -4.47 12.58
CA THR A 209 -24.94 -3.49 12.37
C THR A 209 -26.14 -4.12 11.66
N LYS A 210 -25.88 -4.99 10.68
CA LYS A 210 -26.92 -5.63 9.87
C LYS A 210 -27.21 -7.06 10.24
N ASN A 211 -26.50 -7.58 11.27
CA ASN A 211 -26.59 -8.99 11.70
C ASN A 211 -26.40 -9.95 10.52
N LYS A 212 -25.32 -9.75 9.76
CA LYS A 212 -24.96 -10.57 8.62
C LYS A 212 -23.55 -11.14 8.77
N GLU A 213 -23.40 -12.41 8.44
CA GLU A 213 -22.13 -13.10 8.34
C GLU A 213 -21.79 -13.31 6.87
N ILE A 214 -20.55 -13.00 6.51
CA ILE A 214 -20.00 -13.28 5.17
C ILE A 214 -18.67 -14.00 5.29
N LYS A 215 -18.23 -14.59 4.17
CA LYS A 215 -16.91 -15.22 4.03
C LYS A 215 -16.03 -14.41 3.09
N ALA A 216 -14.77 -14.27 3.49
CA ALA A 216 -13.75 -13.58 2.70
C ALA A 216 -12.40 -14.31 2.79
#